data_c8cf57cc9302589ccb3efbdea6d60257
#
_entry.id   c8cf57cc9302589ccb3efbdea6d60257
#
_cell.length_a   1.000
_cell.length_b   1.000
_cell.length_c   1.000
_cell.angle_alpha   90.00
_cell.angle_beta   90.00
_cell.angle_gamma   90.00
#
_symmetry.space_group_name_H-M   'P 1'
#
loop_
_entity.id
_entity.type
_entity.pdbx_description
1 polymer ?
#
loop_
_entity_poly.entity_id
_entity_poly.type
_entity_poly.pdbx_seq_one_letter_code
_entity_poly.pdbx_strand_id
1 'polypeptide(L)'
;MPEHNISHIEDKNTDLYGKQYYLSHLPQDYGYPDLPTRARTDLPERCLHWLRTLLKYKLPPAKALELGSAHGGFVAMLNWAGFDTAGLELSPWVVDFAKKTFNVHSFLGPIEDQKIEPSSLDVIVLMDVLEHLPDPVASMRQCLSLLRPDGLILIQTPKFPEDKSYECMKEEGASFLLQLKEAEHVYLFSEHSIRQFFSSLGAEYLEFESAIFAHYDMFLVASRERLVLTAPEKRKEALTATPGGRLIQALIDIDEQKDAMQEHSELLEADRAARLEVIHDLGSKLQESEADRAERLEVIHDLGSKLQESEADRAERL
;
A
#
# COMPACT_ATOMS: atom_id res chain seq x y z
N MET A 1 -6.55 -42.72 17.42
CA MET A 1 -6.60 -41.25 17.37
C MET A 1 -8.04 -40.92 17.05
N PRO A 2 -8.84 -40.28 17.91
CA PRO A 2 -10.22 -39.96 17.59
C PRO A 2 -10.21 -38.73 16.68
N GLU A 3 -10.88 -38.90 15.53
CA GLU A 3 -11.25 -37.80 14.64
C GLU A 3 -12.19 -36.86 15.38
N HIS A 4 -11.74 -35.67 15.73
CA HIS A 4 -12.61 -34.62 16.22
C HIS A 4 -13.45 -34.09 15.06
N ASN A 5 -14.67 -34.49 15.07
CA ASN A 5 -15.76 -34.10 14.20
C ASN A 5 -16.11 -32.60 14.49
N ILE A 6 -15.52 -31.67 13.74
CA ILE A 6 -15.78 -30.22 13.85
C ILE A 6 -16.99 -29.83 12.97
N SER A 7 -18.00 -30.69 12.86
CA SER A 7 -19.10 -30.48 11.90
C SER A 7 -20.30 -29.69 12.44
N HIS A 8 -20.32 -29.18 13.68
CA HIS A 8 -21.49 -28.46 14.23
C HIS A 8 -21.11 -27.38 15.25
N ILE A 9 -20.26 -26.43 14.86
CA ILE A 9 -20.32 -25.10 15.51
C ILE A 9 -21.14 -24.25 14.56
N GLU A 10 -22.44 -24.19 14.78
CA GLU A 10 -23.30 -23.17 14.18
C GLU A 10 -22.86 -21.81 14.70
N ASP A 11 -22.31 -21.04 13.82
CA ASP A 11 -21.79 -19.70 14.01
C ASP A 11 -22.95 -18.71 14.19
N LYS A 12 -23.52 -18.65 15.39
CA LYS A 12 -24.70 -17.81 15.69
C LYS A 12 -24.37 -16.32 15.87
N ASN A 13 -23.09 -15.90 15.75
CA ASN A 13 -22.69 -14.52 16.02
C ASN A 13 -21.62 -13.96 15.08
N THR A 14 -21.29 -14.59 13.95
CA THR A 14 -20.15 -14.25 13.11
C THR A 14 -20.47 -14.11 11.62
N ASP A 15 -21.68 -13.70 11.29
CA ASP A 15 -22.04 -13.45 9.88
C ASP A 15 -21.20 -12.34 9.25
N LEU A 16 -20.70 -11.38 10.06
CA LEU A 16 -19.97 -10.23 9.53
C LEU A 16 -18.58 -10.61 8.96
N TYR A 17 -17.88 -11.59 9.55
CA TYR A 17 -16.55 -12.06 9.10
C TYR A 17 -16.50 -13.57 8.84
N GLY A 18 -17.64 -14.18 8.54
CA GLY A 18 -17.73 -15.59 8.24
C GLY A 18 -17.27 -15.96 6.82
N LYS A 19 -17.38 -17.24 6.47
CA LYS A 19 -16.98 -17.76 5.15
C LYS A 19 -17.58 -16.97 3.98
N GLN A 20 -18.86 -16.61 4.07
CA GLN A 20 -19.57 -15.89 3.00
C GLN A 20 -19.04 -14.47 2.84
N TYR A 21 -18.64 -13.80 3.91
CA TYR A 21 -18.01 -12.49 3.84
C TYR A 21 -16.79 -12.50 2.92
N TYR A 22 -15.88 -13.43 3.13
CA TYR A 22 -14.62 -13.51 2.37
C TYR A 22 -14.76 -14.07 0.94
N LEU A 23 -15.76 -14.93 0.69
CA LEU A 23 -15.91 -15.57 -0.62
C LEU A 23 -16.92 -14.88 -1.54
N SER A 24 -17.85 -14.10 -0.98
CA SER A 24 -18.96 -13.52 -1.74
C SER A 24 -19.14 -12.03 -1.48
N HIS A 25 -19.25 -11.60 -0.22
CA HIS A 25 -19.55 -10.22 0.13
C HIS A 25 -18.42 -9.27 -0.28
N LEU A 26 -17.18 -9.54 0.12
CA LEU A 26 -16.02 -8.73 -0.29
C LEU A 26 -15.89 -8.59 -1.82
N PRO A 27 -16.00 -9.66 -2.63
CA PRO A 27 -15.92 -9.53 -4.08
C PRO A 27 -17.11 -8.80 -4.70
N GLN A 28 -18.33 -9.06 -4.24
CA GLN A 28 -19.54 -8.54 -4.87
C GLN A 28 -19.84 -7.09 -4.50
N ASP A 29 -19.65 -6.74 -3.23
CA ASP A 29 -20.07 -5.44 -2.71
C ASP A 29 -18.91 -4.40 -2.72
N TYR A 30 -17.68 -4.87 -2.61
CA TYR A 30 -16.50 -3.97 -2.56
C TYR A 30 -15.49 -4.18 -3.70
N GLY A 31 -15.69 -5.19 -4.55
CA GLY A 31 -14.78 -5.47 -5.67
C GLY A 31 -13.40 -6.00 -5.26
N TYR A 32 -13.23 -6.43 -4.00
CA TYR A 32 -11.98 -7.06 -3.56
C TYR A 32 -11.89 -8.50 -4.07
N PRO A 33 -10.69 -9.02 -4.36
CA PRO A 33 -10.53 -10.44 -4.64
C PRO A 33 -10.97 -11.31 -3.43
N ASP A 34 -11.42 -12.53 -3.71
CA ASP A 34 -11.75 -13.50 -2.67
C ASP A 34 -10.52 -13.92 -1.85
N LEU A 35 -10.75 -14.51 -0.66
CA LEU A 35 -9.67 -14.88 0.25
C LEU A 35 -8.62 -15.82 -0.37
N PRO A 36 -8.98 -16.87 -1.16
CA PRO A 36 -8.00 -17.70 -1.87
C PRO A 36 -7.12 -16.94 -2.85
N THR A 37 -7.69 -15.99 -3.59
CA THR A 37 -6.94 -15.12 -4.50
C THR A 37 -6.00 -14.21 -3.73
N ARG A 38 -6.50 -13.55 -2.68
CA ARG A 38 -5.71 -12.68 -1.80
C ARG A 38 -4.56 -13.42 -1.11
N ALA A 39 -4.76 -14.66 -0.71
CA ALA A 39 -3.70 -15.49 -0.12
C ALA A 39 -2.46 -15.64 -1.02
N ARG A 40 -2.60 -15.38 -2.32
CA ARG A 40 -1.49 -15.38 -3.27
C ARG A 40 -1.07 -13.97 -3.66
N THR A 41 -2.02 -13.09 -3.98
CA THR A 41 -1.72 -11.75 -4.54
C THR A 41 -1.22 -10.78 -3.49
N ASP A 42 -1.67 -10.89 -2.24
CA ASP A 42 -1.23 -10.00 -1.17
C ASP A 42 0.23 -10.24 -0.73
N LEU A 43 0.80 -11.41 -1.02
CA LEU A 43 2.18 -11.72 -0.60
C LEU A 43 3.21 -10.77 -1.22
N PRO A 44 3.31 -10.61 -2.55
CA PRO A 44 4.30 -9.72 -3.18
C PRO A 44 3.97 -8.23 -3.07
N GLU A 45 2.74 -7.88 -2.71
CA GLU A 45 2.31 -6.49 -2.60
C GLU A 45 2.25 -6.07 -1.13
N ARG A 46 1.11 -6.32 -0.47
CA ARG A 46 0.82 -5.84 0.89
C ARG A 46 1.78 -6.43 1.92
N CYS A 47 1.89 -7.78 1.96
CA CYS A 47 2.69 -8.44 2.98
C CYS A 47 4.18 -8.07 2.89
N LEU A 48 4.71 -7.97 1.68
CA LEU A 48 6.11 -7.58 1.48
C LEU A 48 6.36 -6.12 1.86
N HIS A 49 5.45 -5.20 1.53
CA HIS A 49 5.52 -3.82 1.93
C HIS A 49 5.50 -3.66 3.46
N TRP A 50 4.57 -4.32 4.14
CA TRP A 50 4.48 -4.29 5.60
C TRP A 50 5.73 -4.87 6.26
N LEU A 51 6.26 -5.98 5.73
CA LEU A 51 7.51 -6.56 6.24
C LEU A 51 8.70 -5.62 6.04
N ARG A 52 8.87 -5.03 4.84
CA ARG A 52 9.94 -4.05 4.57
C ARG A 52 9.92 -2.91 5.58
N THR A 53 8.72 -2.41 5.90
CA THR A 53 8.54 -1.35 6.90
C THR A 53 8.86 -1.85 8.30
N LEU A 54 8.34 -3.01 8.72
CA LEU A 54 8.64 -3.57 10.04
C LEU A 54 10.15 -3.74 10.26
N LEU A 55 10.88 -4.25 9.26
CA LEU A 55 12.33 -4.45 9.33
C LEU A 55 13.14 -3.17 9.53
N LYS A 56 12.55 -1.99 9.28
CA LYS A 56 13.19 -0.71 9.62
C LYS A 56 13.28 -0.51 11.13
N TYR A 57 12.40 -1.13 11.92
CA TYR A 57 12.26 -0.89 13.35
C TYR A 57 12.55 -2.11 14.25
N LYS A 58 12.23 -3.31 13.77
CA LYS A 58 12.45 -4.56 14.52
C LYS A 58 12.97 -5.65 13.61
N LEU A 59 13.99 -6.36 14.05
CA LEU A 59 14.60 -7.48 13.33
C LEU A 59 14.22 -8.83 13.95
N PRO A 60 14.20 -9.91 13.14
CA PRO A 60 14.19 -11.26 13.69
C PRO A 60 15.54 -11.61 14.35
N PRO A 61 15.56 -12.52 15.36
CA PRO A 61 14.40 -13.20 15.92
C PRO A 61 13.63 -12.29 16.88
N ALA A 62 12.30 -12.22 16.72
CA ALA A 62 11.41 -11.46 17.58
C ALA A 62 10.03 -12.12 17.58
N LYS A 63 9.25 -11.94 18.67
CA LYS A 63 7.90 -12.48 18.79
C LYS A 63 6.86 -11.50 18.31
N ALA A 64 6.00 -11.94 17.39
CA ALA A 64 4.96 -11.09 16.80
C ALA A 64 3.57 -11.72 16.92
N LEU A 65 2.56 -10.87 16.97
CA LEU A 65 1.14 -11.25 16.91
C LEU A 65 0.43 -10.35 15.89
N GLU A 66 -0.24 -10.95 14.91
CA GLU A 66 -1.09 -10.23 13.96
C GLU A 66 -2.55 -10.36 14.37
N LEU A 67 -3.21 -9.25 14.68
CA LEU A 67 -4.65 -9.17 14.92
C LEU A 67 -5.38 -9.05 13.56
N GLY A 68 -6.46 -9.82 13.40
CA GLY A 68 -7.18 -9.89 12.12
C GLY A 68 -6.34 -10.52 11.01
N SER A 69 -5.66 -11.63 11.31
CA SER A 69 -4.67 -12.25 10.40
C SER A 69 -5.22 -12.79 9.08
N ALA A 70 -6.53 -12.76 8.89
CA ALA A 70 -7.22 -13.18 7.67
C ALA A 70 -6.64 -14.48 7.06
N HIS A 71 -6.22 -14.47 5.80
CA HIS A 71 -5.65 -15.66 5.14
C HIS A 71 -4.33 -16.17 5.75
N GLY A 72 -3.71 -15.44 6.68
CA GLY A 72 -2.46 -15.84 7.36
C GLY A 72 -1.17 -15.62 6.54
N GLY A 73 -1.26 -14.93 5.40
CA GLY A 73 -0.11 -14.72 4.51
C GLY A 73 0.97 -13.86 5.15
N PHE A 74 0.59 -12.82 5.91
CA PHE A 74 1.59 -11.99 6.58
C PHE A 74 2.23 -12.70 7.77
N VAL A 75 1.44 -13.46 8.56
CA VAL A 75 1.99 -14.37 9.59
C VAL A 75 3.03 -15.33 9.00
N ALA A 76 2.71 -15.93 7.85
CA ALA A 76 3.63 -16.84 7.14
C ALA A 76 4.89 -16.11 6.70
N MET A 77 4.78 -14.93 6.12
CA MET A 77 5.91 -14.13 5.66
C MET A 77 6.83 -13.72 6.81
N LEU A 78 6.26 -13.31 7.95
CA LEU A 78 7.01 -13.01 9.16
C LEU A 78 7.78 -14.25 9.67
N ASN A 79 7.13 -15.41 9.70
CA ASN A 79 7.76 -16.67 10.08
C ASN A 79 8.91 -17.06 9.13
N TRP A 80 8.71 -16.90 7.82
CA TRP A 80 9.78 -17.12 6.83
C TRP A 80 10.94 -16.14 7.00
N ALA A 81 10.64 -14.89 7.37
CA ALA A 81 11.66 -13.88 7.68
C ALA A 81 12.47 -14.20 8.97
N GLY A 82 11.99 -15.12 9.81
CA GLY A 82 12.66 -15.54 11.04
C GLY A 82 12.06 -14.98 12.33
N PHE A 83 10.87 -14.35 12.27
CA PHE A 83 10.09 -14.02 13.46
C PHE A 83 9.39 -15.28 14.02
N ASP A 84 9.02 -15.25 15.27
CA ASP A 84 8.12 -16.23 15.92
C ASP A 84 6.72 -15.59 15.97
N THR A 85 5.89 -15.86 14.96
CA THR A 85 4.64 -15.14 14.74
C THR A 85 3.43 -16.05 14.80
N ALA A 86 2.39 -15.61 15.51
CA ALA A 86 1.05 -16.17 15.47
C ALA A 86 0.04 -15.15 14.94
N GLY A 87 -1.07 -15.62 14.38
CA GLY A 87 -2.24 -14.81 14.05
C GLY A 87 -3.26 -14.79 15.19
N LEU A 88 -4.19 -13.85 15.11
CA LEU A 88 -5.43 -13.81 15.88
C LEU A 88 -6.57 -13.51 14.93
N GLU A 89 -7.64 -14.30 14.95
CA GLU A 89 -8.74 -14.19 14.01
C GLU A 89 -10.08 -14.56 14.66
N LEU A 90 -11.16 -13.90 14.28
CA LEU A 90 -12.48 -14.15 14.86
C LEU A 90 -13.19 -15.32 14.20
N SER A 91 -12.93 -15.58 12.92
CA SER A 91 -13.61 -16.61 12.14
C SER A 91 -12.91 -17.97 12.24
N PRO A 92 -13.59 -19.01 12.76
CA PRO A 92 -13.03 -20.37 12.79
C PRO A 92 -12.69 -20.91 11.41
N TRP A 93 -13.49 -20.55 10.38
CA TRP A 93 -13.25 -20.95 9.01
C TRP A 93 -11.96 -20.31 8.44
N VAL A 94 -11.71 -19.04 8.77
CA VAL A 94 -10.50 -18.33 8.34
C VAL A 94 -9.25 -18.89 9.02
N VAL A 95 -9.34 -19.20 10.32
CA VAL A 95 -8.25 -19.87 11.05
C VAL A 95 -7.90 -21.22 10.42
N ASP A 96 -8.92 -22.04 10.07
CA ASP A 96 -8.69 -23.31 9.39
C ASP A 96 -8.11 -23.13 7.97
N PHE A 97 -8.56 -22.11 7.26
CA PHE A 97 -8.03 -21.73 5.93
C PHE A 97 -6.54 -21.35 6.01
N ALA A 98 -6.17 -20.44 6.91
CA ALA A 98 -4.78 -19.98 7.11
C ALA A 98 -3.85 -21.16 7.48
N LYS A 99 -4.32 -22.04 8.38
CA LYS A 99 -3.59 -23.27 8.76
C LYS A 99 -3.37 -24.22 7.57
N LYS A 100 -4.39 -24.43 6.74
CA LYS A 100 -4.29 -25.31 5.57
C LYS A 100 -3.44 -24.73 4.46
N THR A 101 -3.52 -23.41 4.26
CA THR A 101 -2.82 -22.72 3.16
C THR A 101 -1.36 -22.45 3.48
N PHE A 102 -1.06 -21.99 4.68
CA PHE A 102 0.29 -21.52 5.06
C PHE A 102 0.91 -22.28 6.23
N ASN A 103 0.20 -23.21 6.83
CA ASN A 103 0.64 -23.93 8.04
C ASN A 103 0.98 -22.99 9.21
N VAL A 104 0.27 -21.87 9.33
CA VAL A 104 0.44 -20.91 10.41
C VAL A 104 -0.46 -21.26 11.60
N HIS A 105 -0.04 -20.82 12.79
CA HIS A 105 -0.85 -20.86 14.01
C HIS A 105 -1.62 -19.56 14.15
N SER A 106 -2.94 -19.65 14.42
CA SER A 106 -3.77 -18.50 14.76
C SER A 106 -4.62 -18.84 16.00
N PHE A 107 -4.68 -17.89 16.93
CA PHE A 107 -5.63 -17.92 18.02
C PHE A 107 -7.03 -17.58 17.51
N LEU A 108 -8.05 -18.15 18.11
CA LEU A 108 -9.44 -17.86 17.80
C LEU A 108 -10.05 -16.93 18.85
N GLY A 109 -10.74 -15.88 18.41
CA GLY A 109 -11.46 -14.94 19.27
C GLY A 109 -10.74 -13.59 19.41
N PRO A 110 -11.32 -12.65 20.19
CA PRO A 110 -10.75 -11.32 20.38
C PRO A 110 -9.50 -11.36 21.30
N ILE A 111 -8.71 -10.28 21.25
CA ILE A 111 -7.46 -10.18 22.00
C ILE A 111 -7.69 -10.19 23.52
N GLU A 112 -8.83 -9.68 23.96
CA GLU A 112 -9.23 -9.60 25.37
C GLU A 112 -9.41 -10.98 26.01
N ASP A 113 -9.77 -11.97 25.22
CA ASP A 113 -10.01 -13.35 25.68
C ASP A 113 -8.74 -14.23 25.66
N GLN A 114 -7.63 -13.71 25.11
CA GLN A 114 -6.41 -14.49 24.95
C GLN A 114 -5.57 -14.51 26.22
N LYS A 115 -5.06 -15.70 26.57
CA LYS A 115 -4.14 -15.91 27.70
C LYS A 115 -2.69 -15.81 27.21
N ILE A 116 -2.27 -14.61 26.83
CA ILE A 116 -0.90 -14.29 26.41
C ILE A 116 -0.21 -13.61 27.61
N GLU A 117 1.02 -14.02 27.89
CA GLU A 117 1.78 -13.47 29.02
C GLU A 117 2.11 -11.97 28.77
N PRO A 118 1.90 -11.09 29.75
CA PRO A 118 2.28 -9.69 29.66
C PRO A 118 3.77 -9.52 29.32
N SER A 119 4.10 -8.49 28.59
CA SER A 119 5.49 -8.15 28.20
C SER A 119 6.25 -9.31 27.54
N SER A 120 5.54 -10.13 26.74
CA SER A 120 6.10 -11.29 26.04
C SER A 120 6.32 -11.08 24.55
N LEU A 121 5.64 -10.09 23.96
CA LEU A 121 5.69 -9.80 22.53
C LEU A 121 6.63 -8.63 22.23
N ASP A 122 7.28 -8.69 21.07
CA ASP A 122 8.11 -7.62 20.52
C ASP A 122 7.33 -6.74 19.54
N VAL A 123 6.36 -7.35 18.83
CA VAL A 123 5.58 -6.69 17.78
C VAL A 123 4.12 -7.12 17.87
N ILE A 124 3.22 -6.16 17.71
CA ILE A 124 1.82 -6.41 17.40
C ILE A 124 1.48 -5.72 16.07
N VAL A 125 0.70 -6.38 15.24
CA VAL A 125 0.35 -5.91 13.90
C VAL A 125 -1.16 -5.84 13.75
N LEU A 126 -1.66 -4.72 13.20
CA LEU A 126 -3.05 -4.50 12.84
C LEU A 126 -3.13 -3.92 11.44
N MET A 127 -3.55 -4.72 10.46
CA MET A 127 -3.71 -4.29 9.09
C MET A 127 -5.21 -4.24 8.75
N ASP A 128 -5.76 -3.03 8.66
CA ASP A 128 -7.19 -2.77 8.43
C ASP A 128 -8.06 -3.46 9.52
N VAL A 129 -7.76 -3.20 10.79
CA VAL A 129 -8.42 -3.80 11.96
C VAL A 129 -8.86 -2.75 12.99
N LEU A 130 -8.06 -1.71 13.21
CA LEU A 130 -8.29 -0.74 14.31
C LEU A 130 -9.65 -0.05 14.19
N GLU A 131 -10.07 0.27 12.96
CA GLU A 131 -11.35 0.90 12.61
C GLU A 131 -12.58 0.01 12.89
N HIS A 132 -12.38 -1.29 12.97
CA HIS A 132 -13.43 -2.28 13.22
C HIS A 132 -13.62 -2.62 14.70
N LEU A 133 -12.69 -2.22 15.58
CA LEU A 133 -12.74 -2.60 16.98
C LEU A 133 -13.90 -1.91 17.72
N PRO A 134 -14.75 -2.66 18.43
CA PRO A 134 -15.85 -2.06 19.20
C PRO A 134 -15.38 -1.14 20.32
N ASP A 135 -14.28 -1.48 21.00
CA ASP A 135 -13.59 -0.66 21.99
C ASP A 135 -12.09 -0.62 21.71
N PRO A 136 -11.64 0.28 20.79
CA PRO A 136 -10.23 0.37 20.43
C PRO A 136 -9.33 0.78 21.61
N VAL A 137 -9.88 1.48 22.62
CA VAL A 137 -9.13 1.86 23.82
C VAL A 137 -8.80 0.64 24.66
N ALA A 138 -9.77 -0.23 24.93
CA ALA A 138 -9.56 -1.46 25.69
C ALA A 138 -8.61 -2.41 24.95
N SER A 139 -8.84 -2.64 23.64
CA SER A 139 -8.02 -3.52 22.82
C SER A 139 -6.56 -3.03 22.73
N MET A 140 -6.33 -1.73 22.48
CA MET A 140 -4.96 -1.20 22.41
C MET A 140 -4.28 -1.16 23.77
N ARG A 141 -5.01 -0.94 24.86
CA ARG A 141 -4.45 -1.07 26.21
C ARG A 141 -4.01 -2.51 26.50
N GLN A 142 -4.80 -3.49 26.08
CA GLN A 142 -4.42 -4.90 26.17
C GLN A 142 -3.18 -5.18 25.31
N CYS A 143 -3.16 -4.77 24.06
CA CYS A 143 -2.00 -4.91 23.17
C CYS A 143 -0.72 -4.33 23.78
N LEU A 144 -0.79 -3.09 24.29
CA LEU A 144 0.36 -2.44 24.95
C LEU A 144 0.82 -3.20 26.21
N SER A 145 -0.09 -3.86 26.94
CA SER A 145 0.29 -4.68 28.12
C SER A 145 1.05 -5.94 27.71
N LEU A 146 0.79 -6.50 26.55
CA LEU A 146 1.46 -7.70 26.01
C LEU A 146 2.84 -7.39 25.45
N LEU A 147 3.07 -6.14 25.00
CA LEU A 147 4.35 -5.73 24.46
C LEU A 147 5.41 -5.54 25.54
N ARG A 148 6.64 -5.97 25.23
CA ARG A 148 7.84 -5.57 25.96
C ARG A 148 7.99 -4.05 25.99
N PRO A 149 8.79 -3.47 26.91
CA PRO A 149 8.98 -2.01 26.96
C PRO A 149 9.38 -1.40 25.62
N ASP A 150 10.30 -2.04 24.89
CA ASP A 150 10.81 -1.66 23.56
C ASP A 150 9.98 -2.24 22.40
N GLY A 151 8.83 -2.84 22.71
CA GLY A 151 7.91 -3.39 21.70
C GLY A 151 7.17 -2.30 20.93
N LEU A 152 6.70 -2.65 19.75
CA LEU A 152 5.99 -1.73 18.85
C LEU A 152 4.70 -2.32 18.31
N ILE A 153 3.81 -1.42 17.88
CA ILE A 153 2.60 -1.76 17.14
C ILE A 153 2.75 -1.21 15.74
N LEU A 154 2.53 -2.05 14.73
CA LEU A 154 2.49 -1.68 13.31
C LEU A 154 1.03 -1.66 12.87
N ILE A 155 0.56 -0.54 12.30
CA ILE A 155 -0.85 -0.31 12.01
C ILE A 155 -1.03 0.25 10.61
N GLN A 156 -1.98 -0.33 9.87
CA GLN A 156 -2.61 0.30 8.71
C GLN A 156 -4.10 0.49 9.01
N THR A 157 -4.65 1.65 8.68
CA THR A 157 -6.08 1.97 8.85
C THR A 157 -6.47 3.11 7.90
N PRO A 158 -7.75 3.24 7.51
CA PRO A 158 -8.19 4.36 6.71
C PRO A 158 -7.88 5.71 7.37
N LYS A 159 -7.39 6.66 6.55
CA LYS A 159 -7.04 8.02 6.97
C LYS A 159 -8.21 8.97 6.70
N PHE A 160 -8.85 9.45 7.76
CA PHE A 160 -9.86 10.50 7.64
C PHE A 160 -9.20 11.83 7.24
N PRO A 161 -9.63 12.48 6.13
CA PRO A 161 -9.12 13.76 5.69
C PRO A 161 -9.77 14.90 6.49
N GLU A 162 -9.04 15.48 7.46
CA GLU A 162 -9.55 16.54 8.35
C GLU A 162 -9.77 17.88 7.64
N ASP A 163 -9.12 18.08 6.51
CA ASP A 163 -9.13 19.32 5.73
C ASP A 163 -10.26 19.41 4.70
N LYS A 164 -11.09 18.35 4.56
CA LYS A 164 -12.16 18.28 3.56
C LYS A 164 -13.51 18.03 4.18
N SER A 165 -14.53 18.77 3.73
CA SER A 165 -15.91 18.44 4.05
C SER A 165 -16.40 17.24 3.24
N TYR A 166 -17.48 16.60 3.69
CA TYR A 166 -18.12 15.50 2.95
C TYR A 166 -18.57 15.93 1.54
N GLU A 167 -19.11 17.14 1.41
CA GLU A 167 -19.55 17.70 0.13
C GLU A 167 -18.37 17.86 -0.82
N CYS A 168 -17.25 18.41 -0.34
CA CYS A 168 -16.02 18.55 -1.12
C CYS A 168 -15.50 17.20 -1.58
N MET A 169 -15.42 16.22 -0.67
CA MET A 169 -14.98 14.86 -1.02
C MET A 169 -15.90 14.20 -2.06
N LYS A 170 -17.21 14.47 -1.99
CA LYS A 170 -18.19 13.94 -2.94
C LYS A 170 -18.03 14.58 -4.33
N GLU A 171 -17.84 15.89 -4.38
CA GLU A 171 -17.63 16.63 -5.64
C GLU A 171 -16.33 16.20 -6.33
N GLU A 172 -15.27 15.95 -5.57
CA GLU A 172 -13.99 15.49 -6.08
C GLU A 172 -13.96 13.98 -6.42
N GLY A 173 -14.96 13.20 -6.01
CA GLY A 173 -14.96 11.75 -6.14
C GLY A 173 -13.87 11.09 -5.31
N ALA A 174 -13.60 11.62 -4.11
CA ALA A 174 -12.51 11.17 -3.26
C ALA A 174 -12.62 9.68 -2.91
N SER A 175 -11.55 8.92 -3.13
CA SER A 175 -11.48 7.48 -2.86
C SER A 175 -11.73 7.11 -1.39
N PHE A 176 -11.46 8.04 -0.46
CA PHE A 176 -11.79 7.88 0.96
C PHE A 176 -13.29 7.59 1.20
N LEU A 177 -14.19 8.07 0.35
CA LEU A 177 -15.63 7.80 0.48
C LEU A 177 -15.97 6.31 0.45
N LEU A 178 -15.14 5.49 -0.18
CA LEU A 178 -15.26 4.02 -0.18
C LEU A 178 -14.97 3.41 1.20
N GLN A 179 -14.37 4.18 2.11
CA GLN A 179 -14.10 3.77 3.49
C GLN A 179 -15.25 4.11 4.46
N LEU A 180 -16.31 4.81 3.99
CA LEU A 180 -17.52 5.07 4.77
C LEU A 180 -18.44 3.83 4.78
N LYS A 181 -17.98 2.77 5.43
CA LYS A 181 -18.69 1.48 5.55
C LYS A 181 -19.43 1.43 6.87
N GLU A 182 -20.67 1.94 6.88
CA GLU A 182 -21.48 2.15 8.09
C GLU A 182 -21.57 0.94 9.04
N ALA A 183 -21.63 -0.28 8.49
CA ALA A 183 -21.73 -1.51 9.27
C ALA A 183 -20.38 -2.09 9.73
N GLU A 184 -19.27 -1.63 9.17
CA GLU A 184 -17.95 -2.25 9.37
C GLU A 184 -16.96 -1.30 10.05
N HIS A 185 -16.86 -0.03 9.58
CA HIS A 185 -15.94 0.96 10.11
C HIS A 185 -16.60 1.76 11.24
N VAL A 186 -16.43 1.28 12.46
CA VAL A 186 -17.00 1.89 13.68
C VAL A 186 -16.30 3.22 13.99
N TYR A 187 -15.01 3.30 13.67
CA TYR A 187 -14.17 4.49 13.88
C TYR A 187 -13.43 4.85 12.60
N LEU A 188 -13.24 6.15 12.41
CA LEU A 188 -12.38 6.72 11.38
C LEU A 188 -11.38 7.64 12.04
N PHE A 189 -10.11 7.38 11.82
CA PHE A 189 -9.02 8.10 12.45
C PHE A 189 -8.35 9.06 11.48
N SER A 190 -8.07 10.28 11.94
CA SER A 190 -7.13 11.18 11.30
C SER A 190 -5.74 11.04 11.91
N GLU A 191 -4.70 11.62 11.30
CA GLU A 191 -3.37 11.63 11.90
C GLU A 191 -3.36 12.32 13.27
N HIS A 192 -4.14 13.38 13.43
CA HIS A 192 -4.25 14.08 14.69
C HIS A 192 -4.92 13.21 15.77
N SER A 193 -6.07 12.60 15.45
CA SER A 193 -6.78 11.76 16.40
C SER A 193 -6.01 10.51 16.78
N ILE A 194 -5.27 9.90 15.85
CA ILE A 194 -4.44 8.72 16.13
C ILE A 194 -3.25 9.07 17.05
N ARG A 195 -2.63 10.26 16.86
CA ARG A 195 -1.58 10.74 17.77
C ARG A 195 -2.12 10.95 19.20
N GLN A 196 -3.27 11.60 19.33
CA GLN A 196 -3.91 11.79 20.64
C GLN A 196 -4.31 10.45 21.27
N PHE A 197 -4.86 9.54 20.48
CA PHE A 197 -5.26 8.21 20.91
C PHE A 197 -4.10 7.44 21.54
N PHE A 198 -2.99 7.27 20.83
CA PHE A 198 -1.82 6.53 21.34
C PHE A 198 -1.10 7.26 22.49
N SER A 199 -1.02 8.59 22.43
CA SER A 199 -0.47 9.37 23.55
C SER A 199 -1.27 9.18 24.84
N SER A 200 -2.60 9.11 24.76
CA SER A 200 -3.49 8.84 25.91
C SER A 200 -3.26 7.45 26.54
N LEU A 201 -2.70 6.52 25.77
CA LEU A 201 -2.37 5.16 26.19
C LEU A 201 -0.90 5.00 26.60
N GLY A 202 -0.11 6.09 26.56
CA GLY A 202 1.31 6.09 26.92
C GLY A 202 2.26 5.58 25.83
N ALA A 203 1.79 5.47 24.58
CA ALA A 203 2.63 5.19 23.41
C ALA A 203 2.86 6.50 22.65
N GLU A 204 3.84 7.28 23.09
CA GLU A 204 4.05 8.66 22.62
C GLU A 204 4.86 8.76 21.33
N TYR A 205 5.57 7.69 20.95
CA TYR A 205 6.45 7.68 19.78
C TYR A 205 5.70 7.07 18.59
N LEU A 206 5.32 7.92 17.63
CA LEU A 206 4.63 7.53 16.41
C LEU A 206 5.41 8.00 15.19
N GLU A 207 5.70 7.07 14.30
CA GLU A 207 6.26 7.35 12.98
C GLU A 207 5.26 6.93 11.90
N PHE A 208 4.95 7.86 10.98
CA PHE A 208 4.09 7.58 9.83
C PHE A 208 4.97 7.16 8.66
N GLU A 209 4.61 6.04 8.08
CA GLU A 209 5.29 5.44 6.94
C GLU A 209 4.41 5.52 5.68
N SER A 210 4.99 5.30 4.52
CA SER A 210 4.25 5.30 3.27
C SER A 210 3.25 4.15 3.25
N ALA A 211 1.96 4.45 3.17
CA ALA A 211 0.92 3.45 2.96
C ALA A 211 0.88 3.01 1.49
N ILE A 212 0.51 1.76 1.23
CA ILE A 212 0.32 1.25 -0.14
C ILE A 212 -0.78 2.06 -0.85
N PHE A 213 -1.88 2.31 -0.14
CA PHE A 213 -3.00 3.11 -0.62
C PHE A 213 -3.01 4.50 0.03
N ALA A 214 -1.93 5.26 -0.16
CA ALA A 214 -1.72 6.56 0.50
C ALA A 214 -2.82 7.60 0.24
N HIS A 215 -3.67 7.37 -0.76
CA HIS A 215 -4.81 8.23 -1.09
C HIS A 215 -6.03 8.04 -0.18
N TYR A 216 -6.06 6.98 0.66
CA TYR A 216 -7.11 6.77 1.67
C TYR A 216 -6.64 6.06 2.93
N ASP A 217 -5.41 5.54 3.01
CA ASP A 217 -4.87 4.87 4.18
C ASP A 217 -3.76 5.68 4.84
N MET A 218 -3.58 5.47 6.13
CA MET A 218 -2.35 5.79 6.85
C MET A 218 -1.70 4.50 7.36
N PHE A 219 -0.37 4.54 7.41
CA PHE A 219 0.46 3.44 7.87
C PHE A 219 1.45 3.98 8.89
N LEU A 220 1.51 3.39 10.08
CA LEU A 220 2.28 3.93 11.18
C LEU A 220 2.85 2.85 12.09
N VAL A 221 3.88 3.24 12.81
CA VAL A 221 4.47 2.49 13.92
C VAL A 221 4.26 3.29 15.20
N ALA A 222 3.74 2.64 16.25
CA ALA A 222 3.55 3.24 17.56
C ALA A 222 4.36 2.46 18.62
N SER A 223 4.99 3.18 19.55
CA SER A 223 5.79 2.59 20.64
C SER A 223 5.76 3.45 21.91
N ARG A 224 6.03 2.82 23.06
CA ARG A 224 6.25 3.52 24.33
C ARG A 224 7.66 4.09 24.45
N GLU A 225 8.61 3.54 23.71
CA GLU A 225 9.99 3.99 23.67
C GLU A 225 10.35 4.57 22.30
N ARG A 226 11.41 5.37 22.25
CA ARG A 226 11.84 6.00 21.01
C ARG A 226 12.16 4.97 19.93
N LEU A 227 11.54 5.13 18.77
CA LEU A 227 11.79 4.29 17.60
C LEU A 227 13.19 4.55 17.05
N VAL A 228 13.93 3.49 16.79
CA VAL A 228 15.29 3.55 16.23
C VAL A 228 15.33 2.78 14.93
N LEU A 229 15.75 3.46 13.87
CA LEU A 229 15.87 2.82 12.56
C LEU A 229 17.05 1.85 12.51
N THR A 230 16.79 0.68 11.99
CA THR A 230 17.79 -0.35 11.76
C THR A 230 18.54 -0.09 10.46
N ALA A 231 19.86 -0.18 10.47
CA ALA A 231 20.68 -0.01 9.27
C ALA A 231 20.37 -1.11 8.22
N PRO A 232 20.40 -0.78 6.92
CA PRO A 232 20.11 -1.74 5.84
C PRO A 232 20.95 -3.02 5.92
N GLU A 233 22.22 -2.90 6.25
CA GLU A 233 23.15 -4.01 6.35
C GLU A 233 22.73 -5.00 7.44
N LYS A 234 22.29 -4.49 8.60
CA LYS A 234 21.78 -5.33 9.70
C LYS A 234 20.49 -6.04 9.34
N ARG A 235 19.62 -5.40 8.55
CA ARG A 235 18.40 -6.04 8.05
C ARG A 235 18.71 -7.23 7.17
N LYS A 236 19.63 -7.02 6.21
CA LYS A 236 20.09 -8.07 5.30
C LYS A 236 20.79 -9.21 6.06
N GLU A 237 21.65 -8.90 7.03
CA GLU A 237 22.31 -9.88 7.87
C GLU A 237 21.29 -10.73 8.64
N ALA A 238 20.33 -10.12 9.32
CA ALA A 238 19.29 -10.80 10.08
C ALA A 238 18.43 -11.73 9.20
N LEU A 239 17.98 -11.28 8.04
CA LEU A 239 17.21 -12.09 7.10
C LEU A 239 18.05 -13.27 6.57
N THR A 240 19.28 -13.02 6.15
CA THR A 240 20.11 -14.07 5.55
C THR A 240 20.64 -15.10 6.54
N ALA A 241 20.36 -14.96 7.82
CA ALA A 241 20.69 -15.95 8.85
C ALA A 241 19.93 -17.28 8.71
N THR A 242 18.76 -17.29 8.08
CA THR A 242 17.92 -18.48 7.92
C THR A 242 17.62 -18.77 6.44
N PRO A 243 17.31 -20.04 6.05
CA PRO A 243 16.91 -20.36 4.68
C PRO A 243 15.66 -19.59 4.21
N GLY A 244 14.63 -19.48 5.07
CA GLY A 244 13.42 -18.73 4.75
C GLY A 244 13.70 -17.22 4.61
N GLY A 245 14.49 -16.65 5.51
CA GLY A 245 14.90 -15.25 5.42
C GLY A 245 15.71 -14.92 4.17
N ARG A 246 16.53 -15.86 3.65
CA ARG A 246 17.23 -15.70 2.35
C ARG A 246 16.24 -15.59 1.19
N LEU A 247 15.16 -16.38 1.22
CA LEU A 247 14.10 -16.27 0.22
C LEU A 247 13.38 -14.91 0.31
N ILE A 248 13.06 -14.47 1.53
CA ILE A 248 12.48 -13.15 1.77
C ILE A 248 13.41 -12.03 1.29
N GLN A 249 14.73 -12.12 1.58
CA GLN A 249 15.68 -11.13 1.05
C GLN A 249 15.70 -11.10 -0.47
N ALA A 250 15.64 -12.25 -1.14
CA ALA A 250 15.58 -12.30 -2.59
C ALA A 250 14.29 -11.68 -3.16
N LEU A 251 13.15 -11.83 -2.47
CA LEU A 251 11.89 -11.15 -2.83
C LEU A 251 12.00 -9.64 -2.66
N ILE A 252 12.61 -9.17 -1.58
CA ILE A 252 12.89 -7.74 -1.36
C ILE A 252 13.80 -7.20 -2.47
N ASP A 253 14.88 -7.90 -2.81
CA ASP A 253 15.81 -7.48 -3.86
C ASP A 253 15.09 -7.37 -5.23
N ILE A 254 14.16 -8.28 -5.54
CA ILE A 254 13.34 -8.25 -6.77
C ILE A 254 12.37 -7.06 -6.76
N ASP A 255 11.71 -6.79 -5.63
CA ASP A 255 10.77 -5.69 -5.49
C ASP A 255 11.49 -4.33 -5.63
N GLU A 256 12.67 -4.17 -5.02
CA GLU A 256 13.51 -2.99 -5.19
C GLU A 256 13.98 -2.79 -6.64
N GLN A 257 14.30 -3.87 -7.34
CA GLN A 257 14.64 -3.80 -8.77
C GLN A 257 13.43 -3.39 -9.62
N LYS A 258 12.25 -3.90 -9.30
CA LYS A 258 10.99 -3.52 -9.97
C LYS A 258 10.71 -2.02 -9.78
N ASP A 259 10.82 -1.51 -8.53
CA ASP A 259 10.61 -0.10 -8.21
C ASP A 259 11.60 0.79 -9.00
N ALA A 260 12.88 0.43 -9.03
CA ALA A 260 13.91 1.15 -9.79
C ALA A 260 13.66 1.12 -11.30
N MET A 261 13.18 -0.01 -11.84
CA MET A 261 12.82 -0.11 -13.26
C MET A 261 11.60 0.74 -13.60
N GLN A 262 10.62 0.83 -12.71
CA GLN A 262 9.44 1.65 -12.91
C GLN A 262 9.80 3.13 -12.90
N GLU A 263 10.59 3.60 -11.94
CA GLU A 263 11.09 4.97 -11.87
C GLU A 263 11.87 5.33 -13.16
N HIS A 264 12.74 4.44 -13.61
CA HIS A 264 13.48 4.64 -14.86
C HIS A 264 12.56 4.72 -16.08
N SER A 265 11.52 3.88 -16.15
CA SER A 265 10.51 3.92 -17.22
C SER A 265 9.76 5.25 -17.25
N GLU A 266 9.33 5.76 -16.09
CA GLU A 266 8.65 7.05 -15.96
C GLU A 266 9.53 8.21 -16.43
N LEU A 267 10.83 8.20 -16.09
CA LEU A 267 11.80 9.18 -16.57
C LEU A 267 11.97 9.13 -18.10
N LEU A 268 12.02 7.94 -18.68
CA LEU A 268 12.11 7.77 -20.14
C LEU A 268 10.85 8.25 -20.86
N GLU A 269 9.66 8.01 -20.29
CA GLU A 269 8.41 8.49 -20.83
C GLU A 269 8.31 10.03 -20.79
N ALA A 270 8.76 10.64 -19.69
CA ALA A 270 8.83 12.10 -19.57
C ALA A 270 9.79 12.72 -20.59
N ASP A 271 11.01 12.15 -20.77
CA ASP A 271 11.96 12.59 -21.79
C ASP A 271 11.40 12.44 -23.21
N ARG A 272 10.72 11.32 -23.49
CA ARG A 272 10.05 11.08 -24.77
C ARG A 272 8.97 12.13 -25.04
N ALA A 273 8.15 12.46 -24.05
CA ALA A 273 7.11 13.49 -24.19
C ALA A 273 7.72 14.86 -24.49
N ALA A 274 8.77 15.25 -23.77
CA ALA A 274 9.48 16.51 -24.00
C ALA A 274 10.09 16.58 -25.43
N ARG A 275 10.69 15.48 -25.90
CA ARG A 275 11.23 15.42 -27.27
C ARG A 275 10.14 15.52 -28.33
N LEU A 276 8.97 14.90 -28.12
CA LEU A 276 7.84 15.02 -29.05
C LEU A 276 7.33 16.45 -29.14
N GLU A 277 7.28 17.20 -28.04
CA GLU A 277 6.93 18.62 -28.02
C GLU A 277 7.89 19.46 -28.87
N VAL A 278 9.21 19.24 -28.69
CA VAL A 278 10.24 19.90 -29.50
C VAL A 278 10.10 19.57 -30.99
N ILE A 279 9.85 18.30 -31.33
CA ILE A 279 9.64 17.88 -32.72
C ILE A 279 8.41 18.58 -33.33
N HIS A 280 7.33 18.69 -32.59
CA HIS A 280 6.12 19.39 -33.03
C HIS A 280 6.38 20.89 -33.28
N ASP A 281 7.08 21.56 -32.34
CA ASP A 281 7.47 22.98 -32.49
C ASP A 281 8.36 23.20 -33.74
N LEU A 282 9.37 22.34 -33.89
CA LEU A 282 10.23 22.40 -35.10
C LEU A 282 9.47 22.13 -36.41
N GLY A 283 8.51 21.21 -36.40
CA GLY A 283 7.64 20.93 -37.53
C GLY A 283 6.79 22.16 -37.92
N SER A 284 6.22 22.84 -36.95
CA SER A 284 5.45 24.08 -37.17
C SER A 284 6.34 25.19 -37.74
N LYS A 285 7.52 25.41 -37.19
CA LYS A 285 8.48 26.39 -37.71
C LYS A 285 8.97 26.07 -39.12
N LEU A 286 9.13 24.79 -39.44
CA LEU A 286 9.48 24.36 -40.81
C LEU A 286 8.36 24.70 -41.80
N GLN A 287 7.10 24.43 -41.47
CA GLN A 287 5.95 24.77 -42.30
C GLN A 287 5.85 26.29 -42.56
N GLU A 288 6.02 27.11 -41.51
CA GLU A 288 6.06 28.57 -41.63
C GLU A 288 7.19 29.02 -42.58
N SER A 289 8.38 28.46 -42.43
CA SER A 289 9.52 28.77 -43.30
C SER A 289 9.31 28.34 -44.74
N GLU A 290 8.65 27.20 -44.99
CA GLU A 290 8.31 26.74 -46.33
C GLU A 290 7.25 27.64 -46.98
N ALA A 291 6.25 28.11 -46.22
CA ALA A 291 5.25 29.07 -46.72
C ALA A 291 5.88 30.42 -47.10
N ASP A 292 6.74 30.99 -46.27
CA ASP A 292 7.50 32.22 -46.53
C ASP A 292 8.40 32.08 -47.76
N ARG A 293 9.03 30.90 -47.91
CA ARG A 293 9.83 30.58 -49.10
C ARG A 293 8.98 30.54 -50.39
N ALA A 294 7.79 29.95 -50.34
CA ALA A 294 6.87 29.89 -51.46
C ALA A 294 6.42 31.29 -51.87
N GLU A 295 6.04 32.16 -50.92
CA GLU A 295 5.67 33.56 -51.18
C GLU A 295 6.81 34.33 -51.83
N ARG A 296 8.04 34.19 -51.34
CA ARG A 296 9.21 34.84 -51.97
C ARG A 296 9.46 34.37 -53.38
N LEU A 297 9.24 33.09 -53.69
CA LEU A 297 9.38 32.57 -55.05
C LEU A 297 8.35 33.16 -55.99
N GLU A 298 7.09 33.37 -55.57
CA GLU A 298 6.08 34.07 -56.35
C GLU A 298 6.46 35.52 -56.66
N VAL A 299 6.97 36.25 -55.69
CA VAL A 299 7.47 37.62 -55.86
C VAL A 299 8.63 37.65 -56.85
N ILE A 300 9.58 36.73 -56.77
CA ILE A 300 10.71 36.62 -57.70
C ILE A 300 10.22 36.37 -59.15
N HIS A 301 9.23 35.49 -59.32
CA HIS A 301 8.64 35.18 -60.61
C HIS A 301 7.94 36.41 -61.23
N ASP A 302 7.13 37.15 -60.43
CA ASP A 302 6.46 38.38 -60.85
C ASP A 302 7.47 39.47 -61.27
N LEU A 303 8.51 39.68 -60.47
CA LEU A 303 9.59 40.61 -60.80
C LEU A 303 10.35 40.20 -62.09
N GLY A 304 10.60 38.90 -62.25
CA GLY A 304 11.21 38.38 -63.50
C GLY A 304 10.37 38.66 -64.76
N SER A 305 9.04 38.47 -64.70
CA SER A 305 8.11 38.77 -65.74
C SER A 305 8.09 40.28 -66.10
N LYS A 306 8.01 41.11 -65.04
CA LYS A 306 8.07 42.62 -65.28
C LYS A 306 9.38 43.08 -65.85
N LEU A 307 10.49 42.45 -65.51
CA LEU A 307 11.80 42.75 -66.07
C LEU A 307 11.84 42.40 -67.56
N GLN A 308 11.32 41.24 -67.98
CA GLN A 308 11.23 40.81 -69.36
C GLN A 308 10.35 41.75 -70.20
N GLU A 309 9.19 42.17 -69.68
CA GLU A 309 8.32 43.15 -70.32
C GLU A 309 9.07 44.50 -70.50
N SER A 310 9.75 45.00 -69.52
CA SER A 310 10.53 46.23 -69.54
C SER A 310 11.68 46.15 -70.55
N GLU A 311 12.36 45.02 -70.68
CA GLU A 311 13.43 44.79 -71.65
C GLU A 311 12.88 44.73 -73.09
N ALA A 312 11.71 44.10 -73.32
CA ALA A 312 11.02 44.07 -74.61
C ALA A 312 10.60 45.48 -75.05
N ASP A 313 9.94 46.26 -74.18
CA ASP A 313 9.59 47.66 -74.37
C ASP A 313 10.82 48.54 -74.73
N ARG A 314 11.94 48.27 -74.14
CA ARG A 314 13.18 48.98 -74.36
C ARG A 314 13.76 48.62 -75.75
N ALA A 315 13.63 47.34 -76.16
CA ALA A 315 14.08 46.89 -77.52
C ALA A 315 13.22 47.43 -78.62
N GLU A 316 11.92 47.65 -78.41
CA GLU A 316 11.01 48.27 -79.42
C GLU A 316 11.24 49.78 -79.61
N ARG A 317 11.84 50.45 -78.63
CA ARG A 317 12.13 51.91 -78.70
C ARG A 317 13.50 52.25 -79.24
N LEU A 318 14.34 51.29 -79.58
CA LEU A 318 15.63 51.42 -80.26
C LEU A 318 15.53 51.06 -81.75
#